data_9cdf4e71a29e0a922c10ae076e7d1008
#
_entry.id   9cdf4e71a29e0a922c10ae076e7d1008
#
_cell.length_a   1.000
_cell.length_b   1.000
_cell.length_c   1.000
_cell.angle_alpha   90.00
_cell.angle_beta   90.00
_cell.angle_gamma   90.00
#
_symmetry.space_group_name_H-M   'P 1'
#
loop_
_entity.id
_entity.type
_entity.pdbx_description
1 polymer ?
#
loop_
_entity_poly.entity_id
_entity_poly.type
_entity_poly.pdbx_seq_one_letter_code
_entity_poly.pdbx_strand_id
1 'polypeptide(L)'
;MVDTLLKDIRYALRWMRRSPGFSAVAVLSLGLGVGVNTAMFSLVDALLFRPLPVASPSTLVDVFTSGGVGDDYATTSYQDFLDLERQNTVFSEMTAYSPMMAGLSLGDRSRVALGQIVTANHFAMFGVQPELGRLLVPSDDAPGAPRVVVLSHRMWQREFGGDPSIVNKALTIRGQAYTIAGVAPASFTGVVPLLTPELWLPVQYADEVEPAGINDSVPSPVGNTRLERRGTRWLFVKGRLKIGR
;
A
#
# COMPACT_ATOMS: atom_id res chain seq x y z
N MET A 1 34.56 -26.36 -35.06
CA MET A 1 33.69 -26.25 -33.90
C MET A 1 32.29 -25.73 -34.24
N VAL A 2 32.14 -24.62 -34.99
CA VAL A 2 30.82 -24.04 -35.39
C VAL A 2 30.03 -24.95 -36.32
N ASP A 3 30.71 -25.63 -37.30
CA ASP A 3 30.05 -26.55 -38.25
C ASP A 3 29.47 -27.81 -37.59
N THR A 4 30.06 -28.27 -36.50
CA THR A 4 29.57 -29.43 -35.74
C THR A 4 28.29 -29.03 -35.01
N LEU A 5 28.28 -27.83 -34.39
CA LEU A 5 27.13 -27.31 -33.65
C LEU A 5 25.90 -27.11 -34.59
N LEU A 6 26.13 -26.58 -35.80
CA LEU A 6 25.06 -26.40 -36.81
C LEU A 6 24.49 -27.74 -37.30
N LYS A 7 25.32 -28.75 -37.45
CA LYS A 7 24.88 -30.13 -37.81
C LYS A 7 24.04 -30.73 -36.70
N ASP A 8 24.47 -30.59 -35.43
CA ASP A 8 23.76 -31.11 -34.26
C ASP A 8 22.38 -30.44 -34.08
N ILE A 9 22.29 -29.12 -34.27
CA ILE A 9 21.02 -28.41 -34.24
C ILE A 9 20.08 -28.87 -35.35
N ARG A 10 20.58 -29.07 -36.57
CA ARG A 10 19.75 -29.56 -37.69
C ARG A 10 19.27 -31.01 -37.45
N TYR A 11 20.11 -31.81 -36.85
CA TYR A 11 19.76 -33.18 -36.48
C TYR A 11 18.69 -33.20 -35.39
N ALA A 12 18.85 -32.43 -34.34
CA ALA A 12 17.88 -32.29 -33.24
C ALA A 12 16.51 -31.79 -33.78
N LEU A 13 16.47 -30.72 -34.60
CA LEU A 13 15.24 -30.22 -35.21
C LEU A 13 14.53 -31.25 -36.09
N ARG A 14 15.27 -32.09 -36.83
CA ARG A 14 14.69 -33.17 -37.64
C ARG A 14 14.10 -34.27 -36.77
N TRP A 15 14.76 -34.59 -35.64
CA TRP A 15 14.27 -35.59 -34.70
C TRP A 15 13.02 -35.13 -33.96
N MET A 16 12.98 -33.87 -33.55
CA MET A 16 11.82 -33.23 -32.92
C MET A 16 10.58 -33.25 -33.86
N ARG A 17 10.77 -33.06 -35.18
CA ARG A 17 9.67 -33.16 -36.15
C ARG A 17 9.19 -34.62 -36.37
N ARG A 18 10.02 -35.62 -36.12
CA ARG A 18 9.65 -37.03 -36.28
C ARG A 18 8.89 -37.57 -35.07
N SER A 19 9.03 -36.97 -33.90
CA SER A 19 8.38 -37.37 -32.67
C SER A 19 7.65 -36.19 -32.02
N PRO A 20 6.55 -35.71 -32.61
CA PRO A 20 5.91 -34.46 -32.18
C PRO A 20 5.35 -34.55 -30.77
N GLY A 21 4.81 -35.69 -30.34
CA GLY A 21 4.30 -35.88 -28.96
C GLY A 21 5.38 -35.78 -27.90
N PHE A 22 6.53 -36.43 -28.11
CA PHE A 22 7.68 -36.36 -27.21
C PHE A 22 8.21 -34.92 -27.14
N SER A 23 8.36 -34.27 -28.30
CA SER A 23 8.84 -32.91 -28.40
C SER A 23 7.92 -31.90 -27.68
N ALA A 24 6.60 -32.08 -27.83
CA ALA A 24 5.62 -31.27 -27.13
C ALA A 24 5.73 -31.39 -25.61
N VAL A 25 5.82 -32.64 -25.11
CA VAL A 25 5.99 -32.89 -23.67
C VAL A 25 7.30 -32.27 -23.15
N ALA A 26 8.41 -32.47 -23.87
CA ALA A 26 9.71 -31.92 -23.48
C ALA A 26 9.69 -30.39 -23.44
N VAL A 27 9.14 -29.74 -24.46
CA VAL A 27 9.03 -28.26 -24.54
C VAL A 27 8.11 -27.73 -23.44
N LEU A 28 6.95 -28.38 -23.21
CA LEU A 28 6.04 -27.99 -22.14
C LEU A 28 6.67 -28.13 -20.75
N SER A 29 7.37 -29.25 -20.50
CA SER A 29 8.07 -29.46 -19.21
C SER A 29 9.16 -28.44 -18.98
N LEU A 30 9.97 -28.16 -19.99
CA LEU A 30 11.03 -27.16 -19.92
C LEU A 30 10.43 -25.75 -19.76
N GLY A 31 9.40 -25.44 -20.54
CA GLY A 31 8.69 -24.16 -20.51
C GLY A 31 8.04 -23.91 -19.15
N LEU A 32 7.43 -24.93 -18.56
CA LEU A 32 6.83 -24.83 -17.23
C LEU A 32 7.91 -24.61 -16.16
N GLY A 33 9.00 -25.38 -16.21
CA GLY A 33 10.12 -25.25 -15.25
C GLY A 33 10.78 -23.88 -15.30
N VAL A 34 11.08 -23.38 -16.49
CA VAL A 34 11.66 -22.03 -16.68
C VAL A 34 10.63 -20.95 -16.32
N GLY A 35 9.37 -21.14 -16.74
CA GLY A 35 8.29 -20.17 -16.50
C GLY A 35 8.02 -19.96 -15.00
N VAL A 36 7.95 -21.04 -14.21
CA VAL A 36 7.75 -20.93 -12.76
C VAL A 36 8.93 -20.21 -12.09
N ASN A 37 10.17 -20.57 -12.43
CA ASN A 37 11.36 -19.91 -11.87
C ASN A 37 11.41 -18.41 -12.24
N THR A 38 11.08 -18.09 -13.49
CA THR A 38 11.06 -16.70 -13.95
C THR A 38 9.96 -15.89 -13.24
N ALA A 39 8.78 -16.48 -13.05
CA ALA A 39 7.69 -15.83 -12.33
C ALA A 39 8.06 -15.59 -10.85
N MET A 40 8.67 -16.59 -10.21
CA MET A 40 9.16 -16.48 -8.83
C MET A 40 10.23 -15.39 -8.69
N PHE A 41 11.21 -15.36 -9.62
CA PHE A 41 12.25 -14.34 -9.62
C PHE A 41 11.69 -12.93 -9.87
N SER A 42 10.74 -12.79 -10.80
CA SER A 42 10.06 -11.52 -11.05
C SER A 42 9.27 -11.02 -9.86
N LEU A 43 8.66 -11.93 -9.09
CA LEU A 43 7.96 -11.58 -7.85
C LEU A 43 8.96 -11.10 -6.79
N VAL A 44 10.06 -11.82 -6.59
CA VAL A 44 11.13 -11.45 -5.65
C VAL A 44 11.74 -10.10 -6.04
N ASP A 45 12.03 -9.89 -7.33
CA ASP A 45 12.52 -8.60 -7.85
C ASP A 45 11.57 -7.46 -7.55
N ALA A 46 10.27 -7.66 -7.82
CA ALA A 46 9.24 -6.65 -7.56
C ALA A 46 9.09 -6.30 -6.07
N LEU A 47 9.35 -7.27 -5.18
CA LEU A 47 9.21 -7.11 -3.73
C LEU A 47 10.44 -6.50 -3.07
N LEU A 48 11.63 -6.91 -3.48
CA LEU A 48 12.87 -6.60 -2.78
C LEU A 48 13.70 -5.51 -3.45
N PHE A 49 13.61 -5.39 -4.77
CA PHE A 49 14.53 -4.54 -5.52
C PHE A 49 13.89 -3.33 -6.21
N ARG A 50 12.56 -3.31 -6.35
CA ARG A 50 11.91 -2.11 -6.90
C ARG A 50 11.87 -1.02 -5.84
N PRO A 51 12.51 0.13 -6.09
CA PRO A 51 12.44 1.25 -5.16
C PRO A 51 10.99 1.74 -5.04
N LEU A 52 10.60 2.10 -3.84
CA LEU A 52 9.30 2.74 -3.61
C LEU A 52 9.20 4.01 -4.46
N PRO A 53 8.04 4.33 -5.04
CA PRO A 53 7.82 5.51 -5.87
C PRO A 53 7.68 6.79 -5.02
N VAL A 54 8.69 7.08 -4.22
CA VAL A 54 8.70 8.16 -3.23
C VAL A 54 10.05 8.89 -3.23
N ALA A 55 10.07 10.11 -2.69
CA ALA A 55 11.31 10.88 -2.57
C ALA A 55 12.29 10.20 -1.62
N SER A 56 13.56 10.08 -2.04
CA SER A 56 14.68 9.54 -1.24
C SER A 56 14.36 8.22 -0.52
N PRO A 57 14.03 7.13 -1.22
CA PRO A 57 13.56 5.89 -0.61
C PRO A 57 14.60 5.25 0.33
N SER A 58 15.90 5.48 0.11
CA SER A 58 16.99 4.96 0.95
C SER A 58 17.07 5.56 2.36
N THR A 59 16.36 6.67 2.60
CA THR A 59 16.28 7.30 3.94
C THR A 59 15.06 6.84 4.73
N LEU A 60 14.19 6.03 4.12
CA LEU A 60 12.98 5.53 4.76
C LEU A 60 13.28 4.22 5.51
N VAL A 61 12.76 4.14 6.73
CA VAL A 61 12.84 2.94 7.57
C VAL A 61 11.47 2.62 8.16
N ASP A 62 11.22 1.34 8.39
CA ASP A 62 10.07 0.89 9.16
C ASP A 62 10.41 0.91 10.65
N VAL A 63 9.50 1.43 11.46
CA VAL A 63 9.65 1.52 12.91
C VAL A 63 8.65 0.55 13.54
N PHE A 64 9.16 -0.39 14.31
CA PHE A 64 8.36 -1.41 14.98
C PHE A 64 8.42 -1.24 16.49
N THR A 65 7.35 -1.65 17.16
CA THR A 65 7.33 -1.76 18.61
C THR A 65 7.74 -3.18 19.00
N SER A 66 8.60 -3.32 20.01
CA SER A 66 8.92 -4.61 20.62
C SER A 66 8.02 -4.83 21.84
N GLY A 67 7.27 -5.94 21.85
CA GLY A 67 6.32 -6.28 22.92
C GLY A 67 6.83 -7.32 23.93
N GLY A 68 8.02 -7.86 23.72
CA GLY A 68 8.59 -8.94 24.51
C GLY A 68 9.22 -10.04 23.66
N VAL A 69 9.54 -11.17 24.27
CA VAL A 69 10.19 -12.29 23.57
C VAL A 69 9.31 -12.81 22.42
N GLY A 70 9.80 -12.66 21.21
CA GLY A 70 9.12 -13.15 19.98
C GLY A 70 8.15 -12.16 19.33
N ASP A 71 8.04 -10.92 19.83
CA ASP A 71 7.20 -9.85 19.29
C ASP A 71 8.05 -8.62 18.89
N ASP A 72 9.04 -8.84 18.03
CA ASP A 72 10.03 -7.82 17.65
C ASP A 72 9.53 -6.87 16.54
N TYR A 73 8.43 -7.20 15.88
CA TYR A 73 7.88 -6.47 14.72
C TYR A 73 6.41 -6.09 14.91
N ALA A 74 6.04 -5.72 16.13
CA ALA A 74 4.66 -5.34 16.43
C ALA A 74 4.31 -3.96 15.88
N THR A 75 3.02 -3.77 15.58
CA THR A 75 2.43 -2.47 15.25
C THR A 75 2.45 -1.55 16.47
N THR A 76 2.15 -0.28 16.25
CA THR A 76 2.19 0.78 17.28
C THR A 76 0.79 1.29 17.58
N SER A 77 0.50 1.71 18.82
CA SER A 77 -0.72 2.46 19.12
C SER A 77 -0.60 3.91 18.61
N TYR A 78 -1.75 4.57 18.40
CA TYR A 78 -1.71 5.97 17.97
C TYR A 78 -1.06 6.89 19.01
N GLN A 79 -1.31 6.66 20.31
CA GLN A 79 -0.71 7.45 21.38
C GLN A 79 0.81 7.25 21.48
N ASP A 80 1.28 6.01 21.30
CA ASP A 80 2.71 5.73 21.29
C ASP A 80 3.38 6.32 20.03
N PHE A 81 2.68 6.32 18.88
CA PHE A 81 3.16 7.02 17.68
C PHE A 81 3.34 8.52 17.94
N LEU A 82 2.37 9.20 18.56
CA LEU A 82 2.47 10.62 18.90
C LEU A 82 3.63 10.91 19.87
N ASP A 83 3.87 10.04 20.82
CA ASP A 83 5.00 10.17 21.75
C ASP A 83 6.34 9.96 21.04
N LEU A 84 6.42 8.97 20.14
CA LEU A 84 7.59 8.75 19.30
C LEU A 84 7.87 9.96 18.40
N GLU A 85 6.86 10.51 17.77
CA GLU A 85 6.98 11.68 16.89
C GLU A 85 7.50 12.91 17.66
N ARG A 86 6.98 13.15 18.87
CA ARG A 86 7.39 14.28 19.71
C ARG A 86 8.80 14.16 20.28
N GLN A 87 9.21 12.94 20.66
CA GLN A 87 10.46 12.69 21.37
C GLN A 87 11.61 12.26 20.47
N ASN A 88 11.33 11.97 19.20
CA ASN A 88 12.36 11.49 18.30
C ASN A 88 13.43 12.55 18.00
N THR A 89 14.69 12.09 17.92
CA THR A 89 15.84 12.92 17.51
C THR A 89 16.49 12.44 16.20
N VAL A 90 16.07 11.28 15.72
CA VAL A 90 16.69 10.56 14.59
C VAL A 90 15.98 10.83 13.28
N PHE A 91 14.66 10.93 13.31
CA PHE A 91 13.84 11.14 12.12
C PHE A 91 13.59 12.62 11.86
N SER A 92 13.58 13.02 10.59
CA SER A 92 13.09 14.34 10.18
C SER A 92 11.58 14.39 10.20
N GLU A 93 10.93 13.29 9.79
CA GLU A 93 9.49 13.13 9.73
C GLU A 93 9.11 11.68 10.01
N MET A 94 7.91 11.47 10.55
CA MET A 94 7.32 10.16 10.76
C MET A 94 5.87 10.16 10.29
N THR A 95 5.40 9.03 9.77
CA THR A 95 4.00 8.82 9.37
C THR A 95 3.54 7.45 9.83
N ALA A 96 2.26 7.37 10.20
CA ALA A 96 1.65 6.11 10.56
C ALA A 96 0.53 5.77 9.56
N TYR A 97 0.31 4.47 9.34
CA TYR A 97 -0.73 3.97 8.44
C TYR A 97 -1.25 2.60 8.87
N SER A 98 -2.46 2.29 8.44
CA SER A 98 -3.07 0.96 8.57
C SER A 98 -3.82 0.61 7.29
N PRO A 99 -3.62 -0.58 6.70
CA PRO A 99 -4.48 -1.08 5.64
C PRO A 99 -5.91 -1.28 6.16
N MET A 100 -6.90 -0.99 5.33
CA MET A 100 -8.31 -1.21 5.66
C MET A 100 -9.12 -1.71 4.47
N MET A 101 -10.24 -2.37 4.75
CA MET A 101 -11.24 -2.74 3.75
C MET A 101 -12.46 -1.84 3.90
N ALA A 102 -12.65 -0.92 2.94
CA ALA A 102 -13.73 0.06 2.96
C ALA A 102 -14.91 -0.40 2.09
N GLY A 103 -16.10 -0.43 2.67
CA GLY A 103 -17.35 -0.55 1.90
C GLY A 103 -17.67 0.78 1.23
N LEU A 104 -17.69 0.81 -0.09
CA LEU A 104 -17.99 2.00 -0.90
C LEU A 104 -19.38 1.90 -1.49
N SER A 105 -20.12 3.00 -1.50
CA SER A 105 -21.37 3.15 -2.26
C SER A 105 -21.14 4.12 -3.43
N LEU A 106 -21.36 3.62 -4.63
CA LEU A 106 -21.11 4.31 -5.90
C LEU A 106 -22.43 4.34 -6.72
N GLY A 107 -23.32 5.28 -6.37
CA GLY A 107 -24.69 5.28 -6.90
C GLY A 107 -25.43 4.01 -6.48
N ASP A 108 -25.96 3.26 -7.45
CA ASP A 108 -26.72 2.03 -7.21
C ASP A 108 -25.85 0.79 -6.93
N ARG A 109 -24.53 0.93 -6.95
CA ARG A 109 -23.59 -0.16 -6.73
C ARG A 109 -22.85 0.00 -5.42
N SER A 110 -22.60 -1.11 -4.73
CA SER A 110 -21.72 -1.16 -3.57
C SER A 110 -20.61 -2.16 -3.81
N ARG A 111 -19.41 -1.85 -3.35
CA ARG A 111 -18.27 -2.77 -3.37
C ARG A 111 -17.32 -2.52 -2.21
N VAL A 112 -16.45 -3.47 -1.98
CA VAL A 112 -15.34 -3.33 -1.04
C VAL A 112 -14.09 -2.87 -1.81
N ALA A 113 -13.37 -1.90 -1.24
CA ALA A 113 -12.09 -1.40 -1.76
C ALA A 113 -11.01 -1.54 -0.70
N LEU A 114 -9.80 -1.84 -1.13
CA LEU A 114 -8.61 -1.73 -0.29
C LEU A 114 -8.26 -0.24 -0.14
N GLY A 115 -8.23 0.25 1.08
CA GLY A 115 -7.81 1.60 1.42
C GLY A 115 -6.69 1.61 2.44
N GLN A 116 -6.27 2.79 2.82
CA GLN A 116 -5.39 3.01 3.97
C GLN A 116 -5.91 4.16 4.82
N ILE A 117 -5.87 3.96 6.13
CA ILE A 117 -5.94 5.01 7.13
C ILE A 117 -4.52 5.51 7.30
N VAL A 118 -4.30 6.81 7.24
CA VAL A 118 -2.96 7.40 7.30
C VAL A 118 -2.96 8.66 8.16
N THR A 119 -1.83 8.99 8.79
CA THR A 119 -1.64 10.34 9.34
C THR A 119 -1.60 11.37 8.21
N ALA A 120 -2.12 12.57 8.45
CA ALA A 120 -2.34 13.55 7.39
C ALA A 120 -1.06 14.07 6.71
N ASN A 121 0.10 13.92 7.35
CA ASN A 121 1.41 14.24 6.77
C ASN A 121 1.95 13.17 5.81
N HIS A 122 1.23 12.06 5.62
CA HIS A 122 1.69 10.89 4.86
C HIS A 122 2.23 11.24 3.47
N PHE A 123 1.44 11.93 2.68
CA PHE A 123 1.84 12.30 1.32
C PHE A 123 3.00 13.29 1.29
N ALA A 124 2.99 14.29 2.19
CA ALA A 124 4.05 15.28 2.29
C ALA A 124 5.39 14.63 2.62
N MET A 125 5.42 13.71 3.60
CA MET A 125 6.61 12.96 3.97
C MET A 125 7.20 12.18 2.78
N PHE A 126 6.37 11.65 1.88
CA PHE A 126 6.84 10.94 0.70
C PHE A 126 7.11 11.83 -0.51
N GLY A 127 6.90 13.14 -0.40
CA GLY A 127 7.11 14.11 -1.48
C GLY A 127 6.09 13.98 -2.62
N VAL A 128 4.92 13.41 -2.33
CA VAL A 128 3.86 13.18 -3.30
C VAL A 128 3.09 14.46 -3.55
N GLN A 129 2.94 14.83 -4.83
CA GLN A 129 2.10 15.95 -5.26
C GLN A 129 0.76 15.44 -5.77
N PRO A 130 -0.34 16.18 -5.59
CA PRO A 130 -1.64 15.78 -6.12
C PRO A 130 -1.65 15.83 -7.64
N GLU A 131 -2.36 14.91 -8.28
CA GLU A 131 -2.72 15.00 -9.71
C GLU A 131 -3.89 15.95 -9.90
N LEU A 132 -4.85 15.91 -8.96
CA LEU A 132 -6.03 16.75 -8.99
C LEU A 132 -6.42 17.14 -7.56
N GLY A 133 -6.87 18.37 -7.34
CA GLY A 133 -7.29 18.87 -6.04
C GLY A 133 -6.13 18.99 -5.05
N ARG A 134 -6.30 18.46 -3.82
CA ARG A 134 -5.27 18.44 -2.78
C ARG A 134 -5.14 17.05 -2.15
N LEU A 135 -3.99 16.79 -1.57
CA LEU A 135 -3.78 15.62 -0.70
C LEU A 135 -4.13 15.97 0.75
N LEU A 136 -3.96 15.01 1.66
CA LEU A 136 -4.19 15.23 3.08
C LEU A 136 -3.16 16.24 3.63
N VAL A 137 -3.61 17.05 4.56
CA VAL A 137 -2.81 18.06 5.25
C VAL A 137 -3.02 17.95 6.76
N PRO A 138 -2.10 18.40 7.62
CA PRO A 138 -2.17 18.20 9.08
C PRO A 138 -3.49 18.61 9.74
N SER A 139 -4.19 19.61 9.19
CA SER A 139 -5.51 20.02 9.67
C SER A 139 -6.61 18.96 9.47
N ASP A 140 -6.42 17.97 8.58
CA ASP A 140 -7.39 16.90 8.36
C ASP A 140 -7.38 15.85 9.50
N ASP A 141 -6.32 15.81 10.32
CA ASP A 141 -6.23 14.99 11.55
C ASP A 141 -6.74 15.71 12.80
N ALA A 142 -7.17 16.97 12.68
CA ALA A 142 -7.69 17.69 13.83
C ALA A 142 -9.03 17.10 14.29
N PRO A 143 -9.31 17.05 15.60
CA PRO A 143 -10.61 16.63 16.11
C PRO A 143 -11.75 17.44 15.49
N GLY A 144 -12.73 16.77 14.90
CA GLY A 144 -13.85 17.39 14.23
C GLY A 144 -13.56 18.00 12.85
N ALA A 145 -12.40 17.72 12.26
CA ALA A 145 -12.09 18.11 10.89
C ALA A 145 -13.14 17.55 9.91
N PRO A 146 -13.37 18.18 8.75
CA PRO A 146 -14.26 17.65 7.72
C PRO A 146 -13.81 16.26 7.25
N ARG A 147 -14.79 15.36 7.01
CA ARG A 147 -14.49 14.04 6.43
C ARG A 147 -14.00 14.20 5.01
N VAL A 148 -12.74 13.89 4.78
CA VAL A 148 -12.10 13.95 3.47
C VAL A 148 -11.51 12.61 3.07
N VAL A 149 -11.42 12.39 1.76
CA VAL A 149 -10.80 11.20 1.17
C VAL A 149 -9.93 11.62 -0.02
N VAL A 150 -8.78 10.99 -0.16
CA VAL A 150 -7.93 11.08 -1.36
C VAL A 150 -8.09 9.79 -2.14
N LEU A 151 -8.35 9.90 -3.44
CA LEU A 151 -8.48 8.75 -4.33
C LEU A 151 -7.13 8.40 -4.98
N SER A 152 -6.91 7.14 -5.32
CA SER A 152 -5.84 6.76 -6.22
C SER A 152 -6.21 7.14 -7.65
N HIS A 153 -5.19 7.41 -8.49
CA HIS A 153 -5.40 7.60 -9.94
C HIS A 153 -6.21 6.45 -10.56
N ARG A 154 -5.88 5.21 -10.20
CA ARG A 154 -6.57 4.01 -10.71
C ARG A 154 -8.06 4.00 -10.35
N MET A 155 -8.41 4.32 -9.12
CA MET A 155 -9.82 4.40 -8.69
C MET A 155 -10.55 5.51 -9.42
N TRP A 156 -9.94 6.69 -9.52
CA TRP A 156 -10.51 7.83 -10.24
C TRP A 156 -10.80 7.50 -11.70
N GLN A 157 -9.86 6.87 -12.41
CA GLN A 157 -10.05 6.46 -13.80
C GLN A 157 -11.15 5.39 -13.93
N ARG A 158 -11.11 4.36 -13.07
CA ARG A 158 -12.02 3.21 -13.20
C ARG A 158 -13.46 3.51 -12.81
N GLU A 159 -13.68 4.24 -11.71
CA GLU A 159 -15.01 4.45 -11.15
C GLU A 159 -15.64 5.79 -11.60
N PHE A 160 -14.81 6.75 -11.95
CA PHE A 160 -15.26 8.10 -12.28
C PHE A 160 -14.84 8.55 -13.68
N GLY A 161 -14.28 7.65 -14.50
CA GLY A 161 -13.92 7.94 -15.89
C GLY A 161 -12.88 9.03 -16.08
N GLY A 162 -12.11 9.37 -15.04
CA GLY A 162 -11.15 10.47 -15.10
C GLY A 162 -11.79 11.87 -15.08
N ASP A 163 -13.03 11.99 -14.61
CA ASP A 163 -13.73 13.29 -14.55
C ASP A 163 -13.04 14.26 -13.58
N PRO A 164 -12.48 15.38 -14.04
CA PRO A 164 -11.80 16.34 -13.17
C PRO A 164 -12.75 17.06 -12.20
N SER A 165 -14.03 17.06 -12.45
CA SER A 165 -15.04 17.66 -11.57
C SER A 165 -15.34 16.84 -10.32
N ILE A 166 -14.61 15.72 -10.09
CA ILE A 166 -14.83 14.83 -8.94
C ILE A 166 -14.42 15.48 -7.59
N VAL A 167 -13.49 16.43 -7.62
CA VAL A 167 -13.05 17.15 -6.41
C VAL A 167 -14.23 17.89 -5.78
N ASN A 168 -14.32 17.85 -4.47
CA ASN A 168 -15.42 18.35 -3.64
C ASN A 168 -16.76 17.58 -3.80
N LYS A 169 -16.85 16.52 -4.59
CA LYS A 169 -18.01 15.62 -4.57
C LYS A 169 -17.95 14.66 -3.39
N ALA A 170 -19.11 14.21 -2.97
CA ALA A 170 -19.23 13.24 -1.87
C ALA A 170 -19.02 11.81 -2.38
N LEU A 171 -18.27 11.01 -1.61
CA LEU A 171 -18.16 9.57 -1.72
C LEU A 171 -18.67 8.94 -0.44
N THR A 172 -19.61 8.03 -0.53
CA THR A 172 -20.11 7.32 0.64
C THR A 172 -19.22 6.12 0.98
N ILE A 173 -18.63 6.14 2.17
CA ILE A 173 -17.77 5.10 2.71
C ILE A 173 -18.42 4.59 4.00
N ARG A 174 -18.81 3.31 4.05
CA ARG A 174 -19.50 2.69 5.19
C ARG A 174 -20.70 3.50 5.69
N GLY A 175 -21.49 4.05 4.76
CA GLY A 175 -22.67 4.84 5.08
C GLY A 175 -22.40 6.30 5.48
N GLN A 176 -21.15 6.72 5.60
CA GLN A 176 -20.77 8.10 5.89
C GLN A 176 -20.30 8.81 4.63
N ALA A 177 -20.66 10.09 4.50
CA ALA A 177 -20.27 10.92 3.38
C ALA A 177 -18.88 11.53 3.62
N TYR A 178 -17.94 11.28 2.70
CA TYR A 178 -16.61 11.86 2.66
C TYR A 178 -16.48 12.75 1.44
N THR A 179 -15.90 13.93 1.61
CA THR A 179 -15.60 14.84 0.50
C THR A 179 -14.31 14.40 -0.19
N ILE A 180 -14.33 14.20 -1.49
CA ILE A 180 -13.14 13.91 -2.27
C ILE A 180 -12.26 15.17 -2.31
N ALA A 181 -11.15 15.15 -1.57
CA ALA A 181 -10.20 16.26 -1.51
C ALA A 181 -9.33 16.35 -2.76
N GLY A 182 -8.98 15.20 -3.32
CA GLY A 182 -8.18 15.14 -4.54
C GLY A 182 -7.81 13.72 -4.93
N VAL A 183 -6.90 13.63 -5.91
CA VAL A 183 -6.43 12.39 -6.52
C VAL A 183 -4.91 12.33 -6.40
N ALA A 184 -4.38 11.22 -5.90
CA ALA A 184 -2.96 10.95 -5.90
C ALA A 184 -2.47 10.62 -7.33
N PRO A 185 -1.22 10.94 -7.68
CA PRO A 185 -0.71 10.74 -9.03
C PRO A 185 -0.56 9.24 -9.38
N ALA A 186 -0.62 8.92 -10.66
CA ALA A 186 -0.48 7.55 -11.16
C ALA A 186 0.82 6.86 -10.72
N SER A 187 1.87 7.65 -10.49
CA SER A 187 3.16 7.15 -10.00
C SER A 187 3.13 6.68 -8.54
N PHE A 188 2.16 7.14 -7.73
CA PHE A 188 2.07 6.77 -6.32
C PHE A 188 1.08 5.63 -6.11
N THR A 189 1.59 4.45 -5.88
CA THR A 189 0.80 3.22 -5.66
C THR A 189 0.76 2.77 -4.20
N GLY A 190 1.17 3.65 -3.28
CA GLY A 190 1.29 3.34 -1.87
C GLY A 190 2.73 3.02 -1.46
N VAL A 191 2.93 2.75 -0.18
CA VAL A 191 4.27 2.56 0.45
C VAL A 191 4.50 1.13 0.95
N VAL A 192 3.56 0.24 0.67
CA VAL A 192 3.66 -1.19 1.03
C VAL A 192 3.71 -2.00 -0.27
N PRO A 193 4.77 -2.77 -0.49
CA PRO A 193 4.85 -3.64 -1.66
C PRO A 193 3.61 -4.55 -1.76
N LEU A 194 3.09 -4.75 -2.96
CA LEU A 194 1.90 -5.55 -3.28
C LEU A 194 0.55 -5.01 -2.78
N LEU A 195 0.51 -4.06 -1.87
CA LEU A 195 -0.73 -3.41 -1.45
C LEU A 195 -0.89 -2.10 -2.22
N THR A 196 -1.82 -2.06 -3.15
CA THR A 196 -2.14 -0.85 -3.91
C THR A 196 -3.47 -0.29 -3.41
N PRO A 197 -3.46 0.69 -2.49
CA PRO A 197 -4.67 1.31 -1.99
C PRO A 197 -5.43 2.02 -3.10
N GLU A 198 -6.73 1.97 -3.02
CA GLU A 198 -7.61 2.71 -3.91
C GLU A 198 -7.97 4.09 -3.35
N LEU A 199 -7.87 4.24 -2.01
CA LEU A 199 -8.18 5.48 -1.31
C LEU A 199 -7.40 5.60 0.00
N TRP A 200 -7.26 6.84 0.48
CA TRP A 200 -6.62 7.17 1.76
C TRP A 200 -7.53 8.08 2.58
N LEU A 201 -7.64 7.77 3.86
CA LEU A 201 -8.44 8.50 4.84
C LEU A 201 -7.55 8.98 5.99
N PRO A 202 -7.84 10.16 6.58
CA PRO A 202 -7.16 10.63 7.78
C PRO A 202 -7.35 9.67 8.95
N VAL A 203 -6.32 9.54 9.79
CA VAL A 203 -6.34 8.66 10.96
C VAL A 203 -7.46 9.02 11.94
N GLN A 204 -7.89 10.26 11.97
CA GLN A 204 -9.00 10.76 12.80
C GLN A 204 -10.29 9.96 12.63
N TYR A 205 -10.54 9.39 11.47
CA TYR A 205 -11.76 8.64 11.15
C TYR A 205 -11.58 7.12 11.19
N ALA A 206 -10.51 6.62 11.82
CA ALA A 206 -10.19 5.19 11.88
C ALA A 206 -11.35 4.34 12.41
N ASP A 207 -11.96 4.74 13.53
CA ASP A 207 -13.06 3.97 14.15
C ASP A 207 -14.35 3.99 13.35
N GLU A 208 -14.55 4.97 12.47
CA GLU A 208 -15.74 5.04 11.60
C GLU A 208 -15.65 4.07 10.41
N VAL A 209 -14.44 3.84 9.90
CA VAL A 209 -14.22 3.08 8.67
C VAL A 209 -13.71 1.67 8.91
N GLU A 210 -13.18 1.38 10.07
CA GLU A 210 -12.75 0.04 10.46
C GLU A 210 -13.25 -0.30 11.86
N PRO A 211 -14.10 -1.32 12.02
CA PRO A 211 -14.56 -1.74 13.35
C PRO A 211 -13.39 -2.10 14.24
N ALA A 212 -13.43 -1.64 15.47
CA ALA A 212 -12.45 -2.04 16.47
C ALA A 212 -12.40 -3.58 16.61
N GLY A 213 -11.21 -4.14 16.75
CA GLY A 213 -10.98 -5.55 17.02
C GLY A 213 -10.59 -6.43 15.83
N ILE A 214 -10.61 -5.93 14.58
CA ILE A 214 -10.16 -6.74 13.43
C ILE A 214 -8.64 -6.82 13.37
N ASN A 215 -7.96 -5.68 13.59
CA ASN A 215 -6.49 -5.57 13.54
C ASN A 215 -5.89 -5.12 14.89
N ASP A 216 -6.71 -5.00 15.93
CA ASP A 216 -6.27 -4.50 17.22
C ASP A 216 -5.63 -5.62 18.05
N SER A 217 -4.50 -5.36 18.67
CA SER A 217 -3.83 -6.31 19.58
C SER A 217 -4.63 -6.58 20.86
N VAL A 218 -5.51 -5.65 21.25
CA VAL A 218 -6.41 -5.78 22.40
C VAL A 218 -7.78 -5.26 22.04
N PRO A 219 -8.87 -6.00 22.33
CA PRO A 219 -10.23 -5.53 22.11
C PRO A 219 -10.50 -4.19 22.79
N SER A 220 -11.18 -3.28 22.11
CA SER A 220 -11.53 -1.98 22.69
C SER A 220 -12.58 -2.13 23.78
N PRO A 221 -12.38 -1.65 25.02
CA PRO A 221 -13.49 -1.47 25.95
C PRO A 221 -14.48 -0.45 25.41
N VAL A 222 -15.74 -0.65 25.74
CA VAL A 222 -16.82 0.25 25.36
C VAL A 222 -16.52 1.67 25.86
N GLY A 223 -16.54 2.65 24.95
CA GLY A 223 -16.47 4.06 25.29
C GLY A 223 -15.17 4.79 24.93
N ASN A 224 -14.09 4.09 24.57
CA ASN A 224 -12.85 4.73 24.15
C ASN A 224 -12.50 4.39 22.69
N THR A 225 -12.08 5.38 21.92
CA THR A 225 -11.61 5.20 20.56
C THR A 225 -10.22 4.55 20.55
N ARG A 226 -9.85 3.86 19.46
CA ARG A 226 -8.48 3.34 19.30
C ARG A 226 -7.43 4.44 19.25
N LEU A 227 -7.82 5.69 18.95
CA LEU A 227 -6.94 6.85 18.97
C LEU A 227 -6.53 7.25 20.39
N GLU A 228 -7.40 7.02 21.38
CA GLU A 228 -7.16 7.40 22.79
C GLU A 228 -6.43 6.30 23.56
N ARG A 229 -6.42 5.07 23.07
CA ARG A 229 -5.98 3.90 23.81
C ARG A 229 -4.51 3.58 23.56
N ARG A 230 -3.70 3.67 24.64
CA ARG A 230 -2.37 3.05 24.67
C ARG A 230 -2.52 1.53 24.71
N GLY A 231 -1.67 0.81 24.02
CA GLY A 231 -1.70 -0.66 23.99
C GLY A 231 -2.59 -1.27 22.93
N THR A 232 -3.51 -0.54 22.32
CA THR A 232 -4.19 -0.98 21.10
C THR A 232 -3.28 -0.71 19.91
N ARG A 233 -2.57 -1.76 19.46
CA ARG A 233 -1.56 -1.67 18.40
C ARG A 233 -2.19 -2.01 17.07
N TRP A 234 -2.17 -1.10 16.13
CA TRP A 234 -2.80 -1.27 14.82
C TRP A 234 -2.13 -0.47 13.70
N LEU A 235 -1.21 0.42 14.03
CA LEU A 235 -0.52 1.28 13.08
C LEU A 235 0.88 0.76 12.75
N PHE A 236 1.17 0.70 11.47
CA PHE A 236 2.53 0.62 10.94
C PHE A 236 3.13 2.02 10.89
N VAL A 237 4.40 2.14 11.17
CA VAL A 237 5.09 3.43 11.24
C VAL A 237 6.28 3.44 10.28
N LYS A 238 6.39 4.52 9.50
CA LYS A 238 7.59 4.81 8.72
C LYS A 238 8.24 6.11 9.20
N GLY A 239 9.56 6.09 9.29
CA GLY A 239 10.37 7.26 9.61
C GLY A 239 11.30 7.61 8.46
N ARG A 240 11.54 8.90 8.24
CA ARG A 240 12.59 9.41 7.37
C ARG A 240 13.79 9.82 8.19
N LEU A 241 14.94 9.19 7.96
CA LEU A 241 16.19 9.53 8.65
C LEU A 241 16.64 10.97 8.31
N LYS A 242 17.17 11.67 9.30
CA LYS A 242 17.86 12.94 9.08
C LYS A 242 19.12 12.69 8.26
N ILE A 243 19.32 13.45 7.17
CA ILE A 243 20.54 13.38 6.36
C ILE A 243 21.69 13.97 7.19
N GLY A 244 22.76 13.22 7.42
CA GLY A 244 23.96 13.69 8.11
C GLY A 244 24.21 13.11 9.50
N ARG A 245 23.57 12.01 9.86
CA ARG A 245 23.94 11.22 11.05
C ARG A 245 24.19 9.77 10.70
#